data_5f5511775959d105bf2d8aa4844a7360
#
_entry.id   5f5511775959d105bf2d8aa4844a7360
#
_cell.length_a   1.000
_cell.length_b   1.000
_cell.length_c   1.000
_cell.angle_alpha   90.00
_cell.angle_beta   90.00
_cell.angle_gamma   90.00
#
_symmetry.space_group_name_H-M   'P 1'
#
loop_
_entity.id
_entity.type
_entity.pdbx_description
1 polymer ?
#
loop_
_entity_poly.entity_id
_entity_poly.type
_entity_poly.pdbx_seq_one_letter_code
_entity_poly.pdbx_strand_id
1 'polypeptide(L)'
;HTFLIGPPGLGKTTLASIIANEMGSEIRMTSAPALDKPKDLAGILTNVTENSVFFIDEIHRLKPAIEEMLYIAMEDFEIDWVIGQGPAARTMRIPIPKFTLIGATTKAGGVSSPLISRFGINCHLSYYDDKELGAIIARSAKILSVRIDPDAVTELAHCSRGTPRIANRILKRLRDFAVVLGDGTITADIVRIGLQKMGIDNNGLEEQDRNILRTIITNYRGGPVGLDTLAIAIGENDSTNLEDYYEPYLIQQGYLQRTPRGRIVTSKAYAVVGLQEPKKEEKRNNADQGFLF
;
A
#
# COMPACT_ATOMS: atom_id res chain seq x y z
N HIS A 1 -12.59 11.58 -15.01
CA HIS A 1 -11.89 11.47 -13.73
C HIS A 1 -11.72 9.98 -13.37
N THR A 2 -10.57 9.61 -12.80
CA THR A 2 -10.20 8.22 -12.49
C THR A 2 -9.82 8.08 -11.02
N PHE A 3 -10.32 7.04 -10.37
CA PHE A 3 -10.01 6.71 -8.98
C PHE A 3 -9.20 5.42 -8.90
N LEU A 4 -7.98 5.51 -8.35
CA LEU A 4 -7.04 4.39 -8.22
C LEU A 4 -7.01 3.91 -6.76
N ILE A 5 -7.47 2.68 -6.54
CA ILE A 5 -7.62 2.09 -5.21
C ILE A 5 -6.66 0.88 -5.11
N GLY A 6 -5.95 0.76 -4.03
CA GLY A 6 -5.15 -0.46 -3.79
C GLY A 6 -4.01 -0.26 -2.80
N PRO A 7 -3.38 -1.35 -2.37
CA PRO A 7 -2.26 -1.34 -1.45
C PRO A 7 -1.13 -0.39 -1.84
N PRO A 8 -0.27 0.03 -0.90
CA PRO A 8 0.88 0.86 -1.20
C PRO A 8 1.91 0.10 -2.08
N GLY A 9 2.61 0.84 -2.93
CA GLY A 9 3.71 0.28 -3.73
C GLY A 9 3.33 -0.41 -5.05
N LEU A 10 2.04 -0.40 -5.44
CA LEU A 10 1.54 -1.01 -6.68
C LEU A 10 1.69 -0.14 -7.94
N GLY A 11 2.19 1.10 -7.80
CA GLY A 11 2.45 1.97 -8.94
C GLY A 11 1.32 2.93 -9.31
N LYS A 12 0.40 3.29 -8.38
CA LYS A 12 -0.69 4.26 -8.62
C LYS A 12 -0.20 5.57 -9.24
N THR A 13 0.86 6.16 -8.67
CA THR A 13 1.49 7.39 -9.18
C THR A 13 2.12 7.20 -10.56
N THR A 14 2.72 6.04 -10.80
CA THR A 14 3.29 5.69 -12.12
C THR A 14 2.18 5.55 -13.16
N LEU A 15 1.07 4.91 -12.80
CA LEU A 15 -0.09 4.75 -13.68
C LEU A 15 -0.69 6.11 -14.03
N ALA A 16 -0.79 7.04 -13.07
CA ALA A 16 -1.24 8.41 -13.35
C ALA A 16 -0.32 9.12 -14.37
N SER A 17 1.00 8.94 -14.25
CA SER A 17 1.96 9.48 -15.21
C SER A 17 1.82 8.85 -16.61
N ILE A 18 1.57 7.53 -16.68
CA ILE A 18 1.34 6.83 -17.94
C ILE A 18 0.05 7.36 -18.60
N ILE A 19 -1.04 7.50 -17.84
CA ILE A 19 -2.30 8.04 -18.35
C ILE A 19 -2.09 9.44 -18.94
N ALA A 20 -1.39 10.32 -18.22
CA ALA A 20 -1.10 11.67 -18.73
C ALA A 20 -0.28 11.65 -20.01
N ASN A 21 0.74 10.79 -20.10
CA ASN A 21 1.56 10.64 -21.30
C ASN A 21 0.75 10.12 -22.49
N GLU A 22 -0.11 9.11 -22.30
CA GLU A 22 -0.98 8.56 -23.34
C GLU A 22 -2.03 9.59 -23.81
N MET A 23 -2.46 10.49 -22.93
CA MET A 23 -3.34 11.61 -23.26
C MET A 23 -2.60 12.78 -23.93
N GLY A 24 -1.27 12.75 -23.98
CA GLY A 24 -0.47 13.89 -24.45
C GLY A 24 -0.62 15.14 -23.58
N SER A 25 -0.92 14.96 -22.29
CA SER A 25 -1.32 16.02 -21.36
C SER A 25 -0.23 16.28 -20.31
N GLU A 26 -0.14 17.55 -19.87
CA GLU A 26 0.66 17.91 -18.71
C GLU A 26 0.08 17.26 -17.44
N ILE A 27 0.92 16.80 -16.52
CA ILE A 27 0.48 16.27 -15.23
C ILE A 27 0.94 17.18 -14.09
N ARG A 28 0.01 17.55 -13.22
CA ARG A 28 0.26 18.21 -11.95
C ARG A 28 0.04 17.21 -10.82
N MET A 29 1.01 17.04 -9.96
CA MET A 29 0.94 16.07 -8.85
C MET A 29 0.97 16.78 -7.50
N THR A 30 0.12 16.32 -6.59
CA THR A 30 0.12 16.72 -5.19
C THR A 30 -0.26 15.53 -4.30
N SER A 31 -0.20 15.71 -3.01
CA SER A 31 -0.77 14.77 -2.03
C SER A 31 -1.79 15.47 -1.15
N ALA A 32 -2.80 14.75 -0.67
CA ALA A 32 -3.83 15.32 0.19
C ALA A 32 -3.26 16.02 1.44
N PRO A 33 -2.22 15.49 2.14
CA PRO A 33 -1.57 16.18 3.25
C PRO A 33 -0.93 17.53 2.91
N ALA A 34 -0.57 17.75 1.64
CA ALA A 34 0.01 19.02 1.19
C ALA A 34 -1.06 20.11 0.96
N LEU A 35 -2.32 19.73 0.94
CA LEU A 35 -3.48 20.63 0.80
C LEU A 35 -4.05 20.90 2.19
N ASP A 36 -3.70 22.01 2.80
CA ASP A 36 -4.15 22.34 4.15
C ASP A 36 -5.47 23.14 4.17
N LYS A 37 -5.64 24.02 3.19
CA LYS A 37 -6.80 24.94 3.07
C LYS A 37 -7.35 24.95 1.65
N PRO A 38 -8.65 25.29 1.46
CA PRO A 38 -9.25 25.40 0.11
C PRO A 38 -8.47 26.30 -0.85
N LYS A 39 -7.82 27.37 -0.34
CA LYS A 39 -6.98 28.25 -1.15
C LYS A 39 -5.78 27.54 -1.81
N ASP A 40 -5.28 26.46 -1.19
CA ASP A 40 -4.14 25.72 -1.75
C ASP A 40 -4.59 24.94 -2.97
N LEU A 41 -5.78 24.32 -2.91
CA LEU A 41 -6.40 23.66 -4.05
C LEU A 41 -6.77 24.68 -5.15
N ALA A 42 -7.39 25.80 -4.79
CA ALA A 42 -7.76 26.85 -5.74
C ALA A 42 -6.53 27.40 -6.48
N GLY A 43 -5.42 27.63 -5.76
CA GLY A 43 -4.16 28.07 -6.35
C GLY A 43 -3.58 27.09 -7.37
N ILE A 44 -3.78 25.79 -7.19
CA ILE A 44 -3.39 24.78 -8.17
C ILE A 44 -4.36 24.79 -9.36
N LEU A 45 -5.66 24.71 -9.12
CA LEU A 45 -6.69 24.56 -10.15
C LEU A 45 -6.78 25.76 -11.09
N THR A 46 -6.54 26.99 -10.60
CA THR A 46 -6.49 28.18 -11.45
C THR A 46 -5.27 28.26 -12.37
N ASN A 47 -4.24 27.45 -12.09
CA ASN A 47 -2.98 27.40 -12.84
C ASN A 47 -2.79 26.08 -13.61
N VAL A 48 -3.80 25.22 -13.72
CA VAL A 48 -3.75 24.04 -14.59
C VAL A 48 -3.93 24.47 -16.04
N THR A 49 -3.35 23.73 -16.96
CA THR A 49 -3.56 23.91 -18.41
C THR A 49 -4.81 23.16 -18.86
N GLU A 50 -5.42 23.61 -19.96
CA GLU A 50 -6.60 22.96 -20.54
C GLU A 50 -6.29 21.49 -20.86
N ASN A 51 -7.19 20.58 -20.47
CA ASN A 51 -7.07 19.12 -20.61
C ASN A 51 -5.87 18.47 -19.89
N SER A 52 -5.27 19.15 -18.93
CA SER A 52 -4.21 18.56 -18.10
C SER A 52 -4.72 17.48 -17.14
N VAL A 53 -3.82 16.68 -16.63
CA VAL A 53 -4.08 15.71 -15.56
C VAL A 53 -3.69 16.32 -14.22
N PHE A 54 -4.61 16.28 -13.26
CA PHE A 54 -4.34 16.63 -11.88
C PHE A 54 -4.37 15.36 -11.02
N PHE A 55 -3.25 15.02 -10.39
CA PHE A 55 -3.12 13.83 -9.56
C PHE A 55 -3.05 14.20 -8.08
N ILE A 56 -3.90 13.56 -7.27
CA ILE A 56 -3.89 13.69 -5.80
C ILE A 56 -3.61 12.32 -5.18
N ASP A 57 -2.45 12.18 -4.53
CA ASP A 57 -2.12 10.98 -3.76
C ASP A 57 -2.74 11.04 -2.35
N GLU A 58 -3.04 9.86 -1.79
CA GLU A 58 -3.66 9.70 -0.46
C GLU A 58 -4.95 10.54 -0.30
N ILE A 59 -5.79 10.55 -1.33
CA ILE A 59 -6.98 11.43 -1.42
C ILE A 59 -7.95 11.25 -0.23
N HIS A 60 -7.94 10.10 0.46
CA HIS A 60 -8.72 9.85 1.67
C HIS A 60 -8.34 10.75 2.87
N ARG A 61 -7.22 11.49 2.76
CA ARG A 61 -6.75 12.42 3.79
C ARG A 61 -7.14 13.87 3.50
N LEU A 62 -7.95 14.12 2.48
CA LEU A 62 -8.48 15.45 2.21
C LEU A 62 -9.36 15.92 3.37
N LYS A 63 -9.24 17.21 3.70
CA LYS A 63 -10.15 17.86 4.66
C LYS A 63 -11.50 18.11 4.00
N PRO A 64 -12.63 18.03 4.73
CA PRO A 64 -13.96 18.18 4.15
C PRO A 64 -14.15 19.44 3.30
N ALA A 65 -13.64 20.59 3.75
CA ALA A 65 -13.78 21.84 3.00
C ALA A 65 -13.01 21.86 1.66
N ILE A 66 -11.91 21.08 1.55
CA ILE A 66 -11.16 20.91 0.29
C ILE A 66 -11.91 19.94 -0.62
N GLU A 67 -12.47 18.89 -0.04
CA GLU A 67 -13.26 17.90 -0.76
C GLU A 67 -14.52 18.53 -1.39
N GLU A 68 -15.23 19.39 -0.63
CA GLU A 68 -16.40 20.15 -1.14
C GLU A 68 -16.04 21.06 -2.33
N MET A 69 -14.92 21.77 -2.25
CA MET A 69 -14.45 22.58 -3.39
C MET A 69 -14.11 21.69 -4.61
N LEU A 70 -13.54 20.50 -4.36
CA LEU A 70 -13.19 19.56 -5.41
C LEU A 70 -14.43 19.02 -6.13
N TYR A 71 -15.58 18.86 -5.44
CA TYR A 71 -16.84 18.43 -6.07
C TYR A 71 -17.27 19.38 -7.18
N ILE A 72 -17.29 20.69 -6.89
CA ILE A 72 -17.69 21.72 -7.85
C ILE A 72 -16.69 21.77 -9.00
N ALA A 73 -15.40 21.72 -8.67
CA ALA A 73 -14.33 21.73 -9.66
C ALA A 73 -14.40 20.55 -10.65
N MET A 74 -14.84 19.36 -10.19
CA MET A 74 -14.96 18.15 -11.03
C MET A 74 -16.20 18.18 -11.94
N GLU A 75 -17.31 18.75 -11.47
CA GLU A 75 -18.59 18.75 -12.20
C GLU A 75 -18.73 19.97 -13.12
N ASP A 76 -18.49 21.16 -12.58
CA ASP A 76 -18.80 22.43 -13.24
C ASP A 76 -17.55 23.10 -13.84
N PHE A 77 -16.36 22.66 -13.50
CA PHE A 77 -15.09 23.35 -13.82
C PHE A 77 -15.08 24.80 -13.33
N GLU A 78 -15.59 24.99 -12.12
CA GLU A 78 -15.63 26.26 -11.40
C GLU A 78 -15.17 26.04 -9.96
N ILE A 79 -14.74 27.10 -9.30
CA ILE A 79 -14.47 27.10 -7.86
C ILE A 79 -15.23 28.25 -7.20
N ASP A 80 -15.82 27.98 -6.05
CA ASP A 80 -16.45 29.02 -5.22
C ASP A 80 -15.39 29.70 -4.36
N TRP A 81 -15.22 31.00 -4.58
CA TRP A 81 -14.26 31.82 -3.85
C TRP A 81 -14.96 32.85 -2.98
N VAL A 82 -14.74 32.82 -1.66
CA VAL A 82 -15.33 33.77 -0.72
C VAL A 82 -14.40 34.97 -0.57
N ILE A 83 -14.92 36.16 -0.90
CA ILE A 83 -14.26 37.45 -0.77
C ILE A 83 -14.85 38.20 0.42
N GLY A 84 -14.00 38.68 1.32
CA GLY A 84 -14.41 39.40 2.52
C GLY A 84 -14.58 38.51 3.75
N GLN A 85 -15.01 39.10 4.84
CA GLN A 85 -15.27 38.44 6.13
C GLN A 85 -16.59 38.88 6.73
N GLY A 86 -17.21 38.02 7.54
CA GLY A 86 -18.46 38.32 8.25
C GLY A 86 -19.68 38.48 7.30
N PRO A 87 -20.70 39.24 7.72
CA PRO A 87 -21.98 39.40 6.95
C PRO A 87 -21.82 40.03 5.57
N ALA A 88 -20.69 40.70 5.29
CA ALA A 88 -20.39 41.32 4.00
C ALA A 88 -19.61 40.38 3.03
N ALA A 89 -19.33 39.14 3.42
CA ALA A 89 -18.67 38.18 2.57
C ALA A 89 -19.53 37.86 1.33
N ARG A 90 -18.89 37.82 0.17
CA ARG A 90 -19.54 37.48 -1.11
C ARG A 90 -18.84 36.28 -1.72
N THR A 91 -19.63 35.33 -2.21
CA THR A 91 -19.10 34.20 -3.00
C THR A 91 -19.03 34.60 -4.46
N MET A 92 -17.89 34.40 -5.07
CA MET A 92 -17.66 34.57 -6.50
C MET A 92 -17.27 33.24 -7.11
N ARG A 93 -17.92 32.85 -8.21
CA ARG A 93 -17.55 31.67 -9.00
C ARG A 93 -16.45 32.03 -9.97
N ILE A 94 -15.37 31.28 -9.91
CA ILE A 94 -14.20 31.47 -10.79
C ILE A 94 -14.13 30.25 -11.72
N PRO A 95 -14.27 30.44 -13.05
CA PRO A 95 -14.08 29.33 -13.98
C PRO A 95 -12.62 28.87 -13.99
N ILE A 96 -12.41 27.58 -14.12
CA ILE A 96 -11.11 26.95 -14.22
C ILE A 96 -11.00 26.16 -15.53
N PRO A 97 -9.79 25.95 -16.07
CA PRO A 97 -9.60 25.10 -17.25
C PRO A 97 -10.10 23.68 -16.99
N LYS A 98 -10.62 23.02 -18.04
CA LYS A 98 -11.02 21.62 -17.95
C LYS A 98 -9.81 20.74 -17.69
N PHE A 99 -9.94 19.84 -16.74
CA PHE A 99 -8.87 18.94 -16.32
C PHE A 99 -9.40 17.52 -16.07
N THR A 100 -8.51 16.55 -16.03
CA THR A 100 -8.81 15.20 -15.61
C THR A 100 -8.23 14.95 -14.22
N LEU A 101 -9.10 14.71 -13.22
CA LEU A 101 -8.65 14.32 -11.89
C LEU A 101 -8.30 12.83 -11.86
N ILE A 102 -7.15 12.49 -11.31
CA ILE A 102 -6.78 11.14 -10.90
C ILE A 102 -6.57 11.16 -9.39
N GLY A 103 -7.46 10.51 -8.65
CA GLY A 103 -7.33 10.33 -7.19
C GLY A 103 -6.73 8.97 -6.87
N ALA A 104 -5.78 8.90 -5.95
CA ALA A 104 -5.21 7.65 -5.49
C ALA A 104 -5.39 7.46 -3.99
N THR A 105 -5.69 6.23 -3.56
CA THR A 105 -5.85 5.90 -2.14
C THR A 105 -5.40 4.48 -1.81
N THR A 106 -4.93 4.31 -0.60
CA THR A 106 -4.72 2.99 0.03
C THR A 106 -5.94 2.56 0.86
N LYS A 107 -6.80 3.51 1.25
CA LYS A 107 -7.95 3.30 2.15
C LYS A 107 -9.25 3.81 1.50
N ALA A 108 -9.89 2.97 0.68
CA ALA A 108 -11.12 3.35 -0.02
C ALA A 108 -12.24 3.79 0.94
N GLY A 109 -12.38 3.13 2.10
CA GLY A 109 -13.38 3.47 3.11
C GLY A 109 -13.16 4.82 3.81
N GLY A 110 -12.01 5.48 3.60
CA GLY A 110 -11.72 6.81 4.10
C GLY A 110 -12.12 7.96 3.15
N VAL A 111 -12.63 7.62 1.95
CA VAL A 111 -13.09 8.60 0.96
C VAL A 111 -14.60 8.70 1.01
N SER A 112 -15.14 9.90 0.97
CA SER A 112 -16.60 10.12 1.04
C SER A 112 -17.32 9.56 -0.20
N SER A 113 -18.53 9.04 0.00
CA SER A 113 -19.36 8.52 -1.10
C SER A 113 -19.65 9.58 -2.17
N PRO A 114 -19.91 10.88 -1.84
CA PRO A 114 -20.07 11.93 -2.83
C PRO A 114 -18.84 12.13 -3.72
N LEU A 115 -17.62 12.02 -3.18
CA LEU A 115 -16.40 12.12 -3.99
C LEU A 115 -16.25 10.91 -4.91
N ILE A 116 -16.45 9.70 -4.39
CA ILE A 116 -16.33 8.46 -5.17
C ILE A 116 -17.29 8.46 -6.36
N SER A 117 -18.55 8.92 -6.18
CA SER A 117 -19.55 8.94 -7.25
C SER A 117 -19.22 9.88 -8.42
N ARG A 118 -18.32 10.84 -8.21
CA ARG A 118 -17.86 11.79 -9.24
C ARG A 118 -16.72 11.24 -10.11
N PHE A 119 -16.10 10.15 -9.70
CA PHE A 119 -15.15 9.45 -10.55
C PHE A 119 -15.88 8.53 -11.54
N GLY A 120 -15.70 8.77 -12.82
CA GLY A 120 -16.31 7.95 -13.88
C GLY A 120 -15.63 6.58 -14.04
N ILE A 121 -14.39 6.44 -13.59
CA ILE A 121 -13.60 5.22 -13.71
C ILE A 121 -13.01 4.89 -12.34
N ASN A 122 -13.32 3.70 -11.83
CA ASN A 122 -12.79 3.17 -10.57
C ASN A 122 -11.91 1.95 -10.87
N CYS A 123 -10.61 2.05 -10.59
CA CYS A 123 -9.63 1.00 -10.81
C CYS A 123 -9.14 0.43 -9.48
N HIS A 124 -9.38 -0.86 -9.25
CA HIS A 124 -8.84 -1.59 -8.13
C HIS A 124 -7.54 -2.28 -8.53
N LEU A 125 -6.44 -1.88 -7.94
CA LEU A 125 -5.14 -2.50 -8.13
C LEU A 125 -4.98 -3.63 -7.11
N SER A 126 -4.60 -4.81 -7.60
CA SER A 126 -4.23 -5.97 -6.79
C SER A 126 -2.72 -6.18 -6.80
N TYR A 127 -2.25 -7.03 -5.90
CA TYR A 127 -0.86 -7.46 -5.90
C TYR A 127 -0.53 -8.18 -7.21
N TYR A 128 0.69 -7.99 -7.68
CA TYR A 128 1.23 -8.65 -8.86
C TYR A 128 1.61 -10.10 -8.54
N ASP A 129 1.46 -10.98 -9.50
CA ASP A 129 2.01 -12.33 -9.41
C ASP A 129 3.53 -12.33 -9.69
N ASP A 130 4.19 -13.46 -9.43
CA ASP A 130 5.64 -13.58 -9.59
C ASP A 130 6.09 -13.38 -11.05
N LYS A 131 5.26 -13.76 -12.03
CA LYS A 131 5.54 -13.60 -13.46
C LYS A 131 5.47 -12.13 -13.87
N GLU A 132 4.45 -11.42 -13.42
CA GLU A 132 4.26 -9.99 -13.67
C GLU A 132 5.40 -9.18 -13.01
N LEU A 133 5.74 -9.51 -11.76
CA LEU A 133 6.88 -8.89 -11.07
C LEU A 133 8.20 -9.20 -11.77
N GLY A 134 8.39 -10.42 -12.27
CA GLY A 134 9.56 -10.79 -13.05
C GLY A 134 9.75 -9.90 -14.28
N ALA A 135 8.66 -9.60 -15.01
CA ALA A 135 8.70 -8.68 -16.14
C ALA A 135 9.09 -7.25 -15.72
N ILE A 136 8.55 -6.77 -14.58
CA ILE A 136 8.89 -5.45 -14.03
C ILE A 136 10.37 -5.40 -13.60
N ILE A 137 10.86 -6.45 -12.92
CA ILE A 137 12.26 -6.56 -12.47
C ILE A 137 13.22 -6.55 -13.68
N ALA A 138 12.95 -7.35 -14.71
CA ALA A 138 13.76 -7.41 -15.92
C ALA A 138 13.82 -6.05 -16.64
N ARG A 139 12.69 -5.34 -16.74
CA ARG A 139 12.64 -3.97 -17.26
C ARG A 139 13.43 -3.00 -16.39
N SER A 140 13.27 -3.07 -15.09
CA SER A 140 13.97 -2.18 -14.14
C SER A 140 15.47 -2.42 -14.15
N ALA A 141 15.94 -3.66 -14.28
CA ALA A 141 17.34 -4.01 -14.42
C ALA A 141 17.96 -3.36 -15.66
N LYS A 142 17.24 -3.38 -16.80
CA LYS A 142 17.67 -2.68 -18.02
C LYS A 142 17.81 -1.17 -17.81
N ILE A 143 16.83 -0.53 -17.15
CA ILE A 143 16.86 0.91 -16.84
C ILE A 143 18.05 1.24 -15.92
N LEU A 144 18.36 0.36 -14.96
CA LEU A 144 19.48 0.51 -14.03
C LEU A 144 20.84 0.11 -14.66
N SER A 145 20.83 -0.34 -15.91
CA SER A 145 22.03 -0.83 -16.63
C SER A 145 22.76 -1.95 -15.88
N VAL A 146 21.99 -2.85 -15.24
CA VAL A 146 22.55 -4.02 -14.54
C VAL A 146 22.10 -5.32 -15.21
N ARG A 147 23.01 -6.27 -15.34
CA ARG A 147 22.70 -7.61 -15.83
C ARG A 147 22.07 -8.43 -14.70
N ILE A 148 21.05 -9.20 -15.01
CA ILE A 148 20.37 -10.10 -14.09
C ILE A 148 20.01 -11.41 -14.79
N ASP A 149 20.31 -12.53 -14.16
CA ASP A 149 19.99 -13.85 -14.69
C ASP A 149 18.50 -14.19 -14.53
N PRO A 150 17.91 -15.02 -15.41
CA PRO A 150 16.50 -15.40 -15.34
C PRO A 150 16.10 -16.04 -14.01
N ASP A 151 16.95 -16.91 -13.45
CA ASP A 151 16.71 -17.55 -12.15
C ASP A 151 16.73 -16.53 -11.01
N ALA A 152 17.63 -15.55 -11.07
CA ALA A 152 17.68 -14.44 -10.12
C ALA A 152 16.43 -13.55 -10.19
N VAL A 153 15.87 -13.34 -11.39
CA VAL A 153 14.60 -12.62 -11.58
C VAL A 153 13.46 -13.36 -10.87
N THR A 154 13.38 -14.68 -11.05
CA THR A 154 12.34 -15.51 -10.45
C THR A 154 12.41 -15.50 -8.93
N GLU A 155 13.62 -15.69 -8.36
CA GLU A 155 13.85 -15.69 -6.92
C GLU A 155 13.55 -14.32 -6.29
N LEU A 156 13.97 -13.24 -6.95
CA LEU A 156 13.66 -11.88 -6.50
C LEU A 156 12.16 -11.56 -6.58
N ALA A 157 11.47 -11.99 -7.64
CA ALA A 157 10.04 -11.78 -7.78
C ALA A 157 9.27 -12.42 -6.63
N HIS A 158 9.58 -13.67 -6.29
CA HIS A 158 8.97 -14.41 -5.19
C HIS A 158 9.13 -13.69 -3.84
N CYS A 159 10.30 -13.11 -3.57
CA CYS A 159 10.57 -12.38 -2.32
C CYS A 159 10.06 -10.92 -2.32
N SER A 160 9.42 -10.46 -3.40
CA SER A 160 9.01 -9.04 -3.57
C SER A 160 7.60 -8.72 -3.08
N ARG A 161 6.93 -9.65 -2.39
CA ARG A 161 5.62 -9.44 -1.75
C ARG A 161 4.53 -8.92 -2.68
N GLY A 162 4.55 -9.29 -3.94
CA GLY A 162 3.56 -8.81 -4.91
C GLY A 162 3.64 -7.32 -5.23
N THR A 163 4.70 -6.61 -4.84
CA THR A 163 4.78 -5.15 -4.99
C THR A 163 6.01 -4.66 -5.77
N PRO A 164 5.81 -3.90 -6.87
CA PRO A 164 6.91 -3.30 -7.63
C PRO A 164 7.86 -2.42 -6.81
N ARG A 165 7.35 -1.73 -5.79
CA ARG A 165 8.19 -0.89 -4.91
C ARG A 165 9.22 -1.72 -4.15
N ILE A 166 8.81 -2.86 -3.58
CA ILE A 166 9.71 -3.77 -2.85
C ILE A 166 10.68 -4.41 -3.84
N ALA A 167 10.20 -4.93 -4.97
CA ALA A 167 11.05 -5.50 -6.02
C ALA A 167 12.17 -4.54 -6.45
N ASN A 168 11.82 -3.29 -6.76
CA ASN A 168 12.80 -2.27 -7.15
C ASN A 168 13.73 -1.86 -6.01
N ARG A 169 13.26 -1.85 -4.76
CA ARG A 169 14.10 -1.58 -3.58
C ARG A 169 15.16 -2.67 -3.41
N ILE A 170 14.76 -3.93 -3.48
CA ILE A 170 15.67 -5.08 -3.36
C ILE A 170 16.63 -5.11 -4.56
N LEU A 171 16.14 -4.96 -5.79
CA LEU A 171 16.96 -4.95 -7.01
C LEU A 171 18.11 -3.93 -6.94
N LYS A 172 17.83 -2.71 -6.45
CA LYS A 172 18.87 -1.69 -6.27
C LYS A 172 19.96 -2.12 -5.29
N ARG A 173 19.59 -2.79 -4.21
CA ARG A 173 20.56 -3.33 -3.24
C ARG A 173 21.36 -4.51 -3.80
N LEU A 174 20.68 -5.40 -4.53
CA LEU A 174 21.36 -6.54 -5.16
C LEU A 174 22.36 -6.08 -6.23
N ARG A 175 22.09 -4.99 -6.95
CA ARG A 175 23.09 -4.37 -7.83
C ARG A 175 24.36 -4.00 -7.08
N ASP A 176 24.23 -3.39 -5.92
CA ASP A 176 25.40 -3.00 -5.12
C ASP A 176 26.17 -4.25 -4.63
N PHE A 177 25.49 -5.31 -4.22
CA PHE A 177 26.12 -6.60 -3.90
C PHE A 177 26.80 -7.24 -5.10
N ALA A 178 26.18 -7.22 -6.29
CA ALA A 178 26.75 -7.79 -7.50
C ALA A 178 28.06 -7.11 -7.90
N VAL A 179 28.17 -5.81 -7.71
CA VAL A 179 29.42 -5.05 -7.97
C VAL A 179 30.52 -5.39 -6.95
N VAL A 180 30.15 -5.58 -5.68
CA VAL A 180 31.14 -5.82 -4.60
C VAL A 180 31.60 -7.28 -4.54
N LEU A 181 30.70 -8.24 -4.81
CA LEU A 181 30.93 -9.67 -4.63
C LEU A 181 31.17 -10.42 -5.94
N GLY A 182 30.96 -9.81 -7.10
CA GLY A 182 31.03 -10.45 -8.40
C GLY A 182 31.46 -9.50 -9.53
N ASP A 183 31.04 -9.82 -10.73
CA ASP A 183 31.34 -9.09 -11.97
C ASP A 183 30.30 -7.99 -12.33
N GLY A 184 29.38 -7.67 -11.39
CA GLY A 184 28.27 -6.77 -11.60
C GLY A 184 27.02 -7.44 -12.19
N THR A 185 27.01 -8.77 -12.33
CA THR A 185 25.82 -9.54 -12.74
C THR A 185 25.08 -10.04 -11.51
N ILE A 186 23.77 -9.82 -11.45
CA ILE A 186 22.92 -10.35 -10.38
C ILE A 186 22.58 -11.80 -10.72
N THR A 187 23.26 -12.73 -10.08
CA THR A 187 22.99 -14.18 -10.16
C THR A 187 22.07 -14.62 -9.03
N ALA A 188 21.53 -15.84 -9.09
CA ALA A 188 20.74 -16.41 -8.00
C ALA A 188 21.52 -16.47 -6.68
N ASP A 189 22.84 -16.72 -6.71
CA ASP A 189 23.68 -16.70 -5.51
C ASP A 189 23.78 -15.29 -4.90
N ILE A 190 23.94 -14.25 -5.73
CA ILE A 190 23.92 -12.86 -5.27
C ILE A 190 22.57 -12.50 -4.66
N VAL A 191 21.46 -12.99 -5.24
CA VAL A 191 20.12 -12.78 -4.66
C VAL A 191 20.05 -13.40 -3.27
N ARG A 192 20.44 -14.68 -3.11
CA ARG A 192 20.40 -15.37 -1.80
C ARG A 192 21.26 -14.69 -0.74
N ILE A 193 22.49 -14.36 -1.08
CA ILE A 193 23.40 -13.63 -0.18
C ILE A 193 22.82 -12.26 0.19
N GLY A 194 22.33 -11.53 -0.80
CA GLY A 194 21.76 -10.20 -0.59
C GLY A 194 20.49 -10.22 0.27
N LEU A 195 19.55 -11.13 0.00
CA LEU A 195 18.34 -11.32 0.81
C LEU A 195 18.69 -11.67 2.27
N GLN A 196 19.62 -12.61 2.47
CA GLN A 196 20.10 -12.96 3.80
C GLN A 196 20.71 -11.76 4.54
N LYS A 197 21.56 -10.97 3.87
CA LYS A 197 22.16 -9.74 4.44
C LYS A 197 21.13 -8.66 4.75
N MET A 198 20.02 -8.63 4.03
CA MET A 198 18.88 -7.73 4.29
C MET A 198 17.89 -8.29 5.32
N GLY A 199 18.13 -9.49 5.87
CA GLY A 199 17.23 -10.13 6.84
C GLY A 199 15.93 -10.65 6.24
N ILE A 200 15.86 -10.83 4.90
CA ILE A 200 14.69 -11.35 4.18
C ILE A 200 14.89 -12.86 3.97
N ASP A 201 13.90 -13.65 4.35
CA ASP A 201 13.94 -15.10 4.14
C ASP A 201 13.40 -15.52 2.76
N ASN A 202 13.46 -16.82 2.46
CA ASN A 202 13.00 -17.39 1.20
C ASN A 202 11.49 -17.22 0.93
N ASN A 203 10.71 -16.85 1.94
CA ASN A 203 9.28 -16.54 1.82
C ASN A 203 9.02 -15.03 1.71
N GLY A 204 10.06 -14.20 1.58
CA GLY A 204 9.94 -12.76 1.54
C GLY A 204 9.61 -12.10 2.89
N LEU A 205 9.72 -12.84 4.01
CA LEU A 205 9.50 -12.29 5.35
C LEU A 205 10.75 -11.55 5.84
N GLU A 206 10.55 -10.32 6.29
CA GLU A 206 11.56 -9.54 7.02
C GLU A 206 11.64 -10.01 8.48
N GLU A 207 12.67 -9.60 9.19
CA GLU A 207 12.84 -9.99 10.59
C GLU A 207 11.66 -9.54 11.47
N GLN A 208 11.12 -8.34 11.19
CA GLN A 208 9.97 -7.84 11.94
C GLN A 208 8.69 -8.63 11.69
N ASP A 209 8.47 -9.16 10.48
CA ASP A 209 7.33 -10.08 10.22
C ASP A 209 7.42 -11.33 11.10
N ARG A 210 8.62 -11.93 11.16
CA ARG A 210 8.86 -13.11 11.99
C ARG A 210 8.72 -12.77 13.48
N ASN A 211 9.16 -11.58 13.89
CA ASN A 211 8.99 -11.10 15.26
C ASN A 211 7.52 -10.93 15.63
N ILE A 212 6.69 -10.36 14.73
CA ILE A 212 5.24 -10.26 14.89
C ILE A 212 4.62 -11.64 15.11
N LEU A 213 4.89 -12.58 14.20
CA LEU A 213 4.35 -13.93 14.29
C LEU A 213 4.81 -14.67 15.56
N ARG A 214 6.10 -14.60 15.90
CA ARG A 214 6.65 -15.20 17.13
C ARG A 214 6.00 -14.61 18.37
N THR A 215 5.85 -13.28 18.43
CA THR A 215 5.24 -12.60 19.57
C THR A 215 3.79 -13.06 19.79
N ILE A 216 2.99 -13.17 18.71
CA ILE A 216 1.62 -13.69 18.83
C ILE A 216 1.62 -15.13 19.32
N ILE A 217 2.52 -15.98 18.83
CA ILE A 217 2.61 -17.39 19.20
C ILE A 217 3.04 -17.54 20.66
N THR A 218 4.14 -16.89 21.06
CA THR A 218 4.77 -17.11 22.37
C THR A 218 4.05 -16.39 23.51
N ASN A 219 3.69 -15.12 23.30
CA ASN A 219 3.13 -14.28 24.35
C ASN A 219 1.61 -14.39 24.45
N TYR A 220 0.93 -14.70 23.33
CA TYR A 220 -0.53 -14.73 23.25
C TYR A 220 -1.09 -16.10 22.81
N ARG A 221 -0.27 -17.16 22.84
CA ARG A 221 -0.69 -18.55 22.51
C ARG A 221 -1.36 -18.68 21.14
N GLY A 222 -0.89 -17.91 20.16
CA GLY A 222 -1.47 -17.88 18.82
C GLY A 222 -2.59 -16.86 18.62
N GLY A 223 -2.95 -16.10 19.64
CA GLY A 223 -4.00 -15.08 19.61
C GLY A 223 -5.34 -15.52 20.21
N PRO A 224 -6.38 -14.66 20.18
CA PRO A 224 -6.39 -13.32 19.56
C PRO A 224 -5.68 -12.24 20.39
N VAL A 225 -5.03 -11.28 19.74
CA VAL A 225 -4.39 -10.11 20.35
C VAL A 225 -4.81 -8.82 19.64
N GLY A 226 -5.08 -7.76 20.42
CA GLY A 226 -5.42 -6.44 19.89
C GLY A 226 -4.24 -5.77 19.17
N LEU A 227 -4.54 -4.88 18.21
CA LEU A 227 -3.53 -4.21 17.38
C LEU A 227 -2.54 -3.41 18.21
N ASP A 228 -3.02 -2.54 19.11
CA ASP A 228 -2.18 -1.66 19.92
C ASP A 228 -1.35 -2.46 20.94
N THR A 229 -1.94 -3.52 21.52
CA THR A 229 -1.22 -4.42 22.42
C THR A 229 -0.08 -5.12 21.71
N LEU A 230 -0.31 -5.57 20.45
CA LEU A 230 0.70 -6.21 19.64
C LEU A 230 1.79 -5.23 19.23
N ALA A 231 1.43 -4.01 18.82
CA ALA A 231 2.39 -2.96 18.46
C ALA A 231 3.37 -2.69 19.62
N ILE A 232 2.85 -2.47 20.82
CA ILE A 232 3.68 -2.28 22.02
C ILE A 232 4.58 -3.51 22.28
N ALA A 233 4.04 -4.73 22.14
CA ALA A 233 4.79 -5.96 22.42
C ALA A 233 5.94 -6.20 21.44
N ILE A 234 5.88 -5.66 20.21
CA ILE A 234 6.96 -5.75 19.21
C ILE A 234 7.89 -4.52 19.20
N GLY A 235 7.66 -3.56 20.10
CA GLY A 235 8.48 -2.34 20.22
C GLY A 235 8.10 -1.22 19.25
N GLU A 236 6.91 -1.26 18.64
CA GLU A 236 6.38 -0.18 17.82
C GLU A 236 5.58 0.80 18.68
N ASN A 237 5.85 2.08 18.52
CA ASN A 237 5.12 3.15 19.25
C ASN A 237 3.75 3.47 18.60
N ASP A 238 3.60 3.16 17.32
CA ASP A 238 2.40 3.41 16.53
C ASP A 238 1.93 2.13 15.83
N SER A 239 0.69 1.75 16.10
CA SER A 239 0.06 0.58 15.50
C SER A 239 -0.22 0.74 14.00
N THR A 240 -0.17 1.95 13.46
CA THR A 240 -0.41 2.24 12.04
C THR A 240 0.59 1.50 11.14
N ASN A 241 1.87 1.46 11.53
CA ASN A 241 2.90 0.76 10.76
C ASN A 241 2.62 -0.76 10.69
N LEU A 242 2.16 -1.34 11.80
CA LEU A 242 1.75 -2.74 11.84
C LEU A 242 0.55 -3.00 10.92
N GLU A 243 -0.48 -2.15 10.96
CA GLU A 243 -1.71 -2.29 10.18
C GLU A 243 -1.50 -2.03 8.68
N ASP A 244 -0.69 -1.03 8.32
CA ASP A 244 -0.59 -0.55 6.94
C ASP A 244 0.56 -1.22 6.15
N TYR A 245 1.60 -1.74 6.82
CA TYR A 245 2.78 -2.29 6.16
C TYR A 245 2.95 -3.82 6.36
N TYR A 246 2.91 -4.32 7.61
CA TYR A 246 3.19 -5.73 7.90
C TYR A 246 1.95 -6.63 7.76
N GLU A 247 0.83 -6.23 8.37
CA GLU A 247 -0.38 -7.04 8.44
C GLU A 247 -0.94 -7.44 7.06
N PRO A 248 -1.01 -6.54 6.04
CA PRO A 248 -1.56 -6.89 4.74
C PRO A 248 -0.83 -8.07 4.07
N TYR A 249 0.50 -8.07 4.13
CA TYR A 249 1.28 -9.16 3.57
C TYR A 249 1.12 -10.47 4.35
N LEU A 250 1.15 -10.41 5.68
CA LEU A 250 0.98 -11.58 6.53
C LEU A 250 -0.41 -12.22 6.36
N ILE A 251 -1.45 -11.42 6.15
CA ILE A 251 -2.81 -11.89 5.85
C ILE A 251 -2.87 -12.51 4.45
N GLN A 252 -2.33 -11.83 3.44
CA GLN A 252 -2.30 -12.31 2.05
C GLN A 252 -1.59 -13.66 1.93
N GLN A 253 -0.49 -13.84 2.64
CA GLN A 253 0.25 -15.08 2.67
C GLN A 253 -0.41 -16.15 3.55
N GLY A 254 -1.48 -15.81 4.24
CA GLY A 254 -2.21 -16.72 5.12
C GLY A 254 -1.47 -17.08 6.41
N TYR A 255 -0.54 -16.25 6.88
CA TYR A 255 0.10 -16.41 8.18
C TYR A 255 -0.72 -15.82 9.32
N LEU A 256 -1.50 -14.77 9.03
CA LEU A 256 -2.29 -14.02 9.99
C LEU A 256 -3.75 -13.94 9.57
N GLN A 257 -4.66 -13.93 10.53
CA GLN A 257 -6.09 -13.67 10.34
C GLN A 257 -6.55 -12.53 11.23
N ARG A 258 -7.38 -11.65 10.67
CA ARG A 258 -8.03 -10.57 11.40
C ARG A 258 -9.41 -11.01 11.85
N THR A 259 -9.68 -10.93 13.13
CA THR A 259 -10.97 -11.26 13.73
C THR A 259 -11.52 -10.09 14.54
N PRO A 260 -12.82 -10.05 14.89
CA PRO A 260 -13.37 -9.00 15.75
C PRO A 260 -12.70 -8.90 17.13
N ARG A 261 -12.07 -10.00 17.61
CA ARG A 261 -11.34 -10.05 18.89
C ARG A 261 -9.87 -9.69 18.77
N GLY A 262 -9.33 -9.53 17.56
CA GLY A 262 -7.92 -9.26 17.31
C GLY A 262 -7.29 -10.18 16.26
N ARG A 263 -5.98 -10.23 16.27
CA ARG A 263 -5.13 -10.96 15.31
C ARG A 263 -4.85 -12.37 15.83
N ILE A 264 -4.98 -13.36 14.94
CA ILE A 264 -4.72 -14.79 15.22
C ILE A 264 -3.77 -15.30 14.16
N VAL A 265 -2.76 -16.08 14.56
CA VAL A 265 -1.88 -16.76 13.61
C VAL A 265 -2.51 -18.07 13.12
N THR A 266 -2.11 -18.50 11.94
CA THR A 266 -2.53 -19.78 11.34
C THR A 266 -1.46 -20.86 11.59
N SER A 267 -1.79 -22.12 11.32
CA SER A 267 -0.82 -23.24 11.36
C SER A 267 0.39 -22.99 10.47
N LYS A 268 0.21 -22.28 9.32
CA LYS A 268 1.29 -21.89 8.42
C LYS A 268 2.32 -20.97 9.09
N ALA A 269 1.85 -20.09 10.00
CA ALA A 269 2.74 -19.20 10.74
C ALA A 269 3.67 -19.94 11.70
N TYR A 270 3.18 -20.99 12.37
CA TYR A 270 4.03 -21.83 13.23
C TYR A 270 5.16 -22.47 12.44
N ALA A 271 4.84 -23.02 11.27
CA ALA A 271 5.84 -23.66 10.40
C ALA A 271 6.94 -22.68 9.94
N VAL A 272 6.55 -21.47 9.51
CA VAL A 272 7.52 -20.49 8.96
C VAL A 272 8.44 -19.91 10.02
N VAL A 273 8.01 -19.82 11.29
CA VAL A 273 8.88 -19.36 12.39
C VAL A 273 9.59 -20.50 13.13
N GLY A 274 9.40 -21.75 12.67
CA GLY A 274 10.06 -22.93 13.23
C GLY A 274 9.52 -23.37 14.62
N LEU A 275 8.27 -23.06 14.93
CA LEU A 275 7.60 -23.43 16.16
C LEU A 275 6.54 -24.52 15.92
N GLN A 276 6.28 -25.35 16.91
CA GLN A 276 5.23 -26.36 16.83
C GLN A 276 3.88 -25.77 17.23
N GLU A 277 2.86 -26.05 16.44
CA GLU A 277 1.48 -25.71 16.80
C GLU A 277 1.05 -26.55 18.00
N PRO A 278 0.50 -25.95 19.09
CA PRO A 278 -0.06 -26.72 20.20
C PRO A 278 -1.15 -27.66 19.69
N LYS A 279 -1.07 -28.93 20.03
CA LYS A 279 -2.15 -29.87 19.74
C LYS A 279 -3.44 -29.34 20.37
N LYS A 280 -4.48 -29.12 19.57
CA LYS A 280 -5.81 -28.80 20.10
C LYS A 280 -6.21 -29.97 21.02
N GLU A 281 -6.33 -29.68 22.31
CA GLU A 281 -7.02 -30.62 23.20
C GLU A 281 -8.44 -30.80 22.65
N GLU A 282 -8.74 -31.98 22.16
CA GLU A 282 -10.12 -32.38 21.88
C GLU A 282 -10.93 -32.11 23.13
N LYS A 283 -11.86 -31.16 23.09
CA LYS A 283 -12.87 -31.03 24.14
C LYS A 283 -13.55 -32.38 24.21
N ARG A 284 -13.15 -33.19 25.17
CA ARG A 284 -13.92 -34.35 25.56
C ARG A 284 -15.33 -33.87 25.90
N ASN A 285 -16.28 -34.19 25.04
CA ASN A 285 -17.68 -34.08 25.30
C ASN A 285 -17.95 -35.04 26.48
N ASN A 286 -17.92 -34.52 27.70
CA ASN A 286 -18.57 -35.16 28.84
C ASN A 286 -20.08 -34.95 28.71
N ALA A 287 -20.64 -35.61 27.70
CA ALA A 287 -22.07 -35.90 27.64
C ALA A 287 -22.25 -37.36 28.09
N ASP A 288 -21.96 -37.64 29.35
CA ASP A 288 -22.41 -38.82 30.05
C ASP A 288 -22.31 -38.57 31.57
N GLN A 289 -23.27 -37.83 32.09
CA GLN A 289 -23.73 -38.06 33.45
C GLN A 289 -25.22 -38.32 33.37
N GLY A 290 -25.49 -39.63 33.35
CA GLY A 290 -26.81 -40.17 33.35
C GLY A 290 -27.64 -39.68 34.54
N PHE A 291 -28.86 -39.46 34.23
CA PHE A 291 -29.95 -39.45 35.20
C PHE A 291 -29.95 -40.75 36.00
N LEU A 292 -29.77 -40.64 37.31
CA LEU A 292 -30.22 -41.61 38.28
C LEU A 292 -30.80 -40.85 39.48
N PHE A 293 -32.12 -41.05 39.62
CA PHE A 293 -33.04 -40.74 40.72
C PHE A 293 -33.56 -39.31 40.80
#